data_daff48327526eb80db10f1c4f7ab3aaf
#
_entry.id   daff48327526eb80db10f1c4f7ab3aaf
#
_cell.length_a   1.000
_cell.length_b   1.000
_cell.length_c   1.000
_cell.angle_alpha   90.00
_cell.angle_beta   90.00
_cell.angle_gamma   90.00
#
_symmetry.space_group_name_H-M   'P 1'
#
loop_
_entity.id
_entity.type
_entity.pdbx_description
1 polymer ?
#
loop_
_entity_poly.entity_id
_entity_poly.type
_entity_poly.pdbx_seq_one_letter_code
_entity_poly.pdbx_strand_id
1 'polypeptide(L)'
;VKDYDRPFRVEIVADSTTAIPEEEYADFSEEQVIKAGENHTYVTLKVFKTARLTRDTARIQFRIDPGEYFTLPFSEVGNIPGRWNDTKTQFATSGNPALHDVFFNNILQRPAGWGANEYSSYFGTFSPDKYQYLMDVTGYTKAHFEQLSAMTQGGRGTKIRSIAMKDLQARFNKGYYRLQAGD
;
A
#
# COMPACT_ATOMS: atom_id res chain seq x y z
N VAL A 1 9.17 31.96 -6.53
CA VAL A 1 8.19 32.27 -5.50
C VAL A 1 7.48 33.54 -5.90
N LYS A 2 6.15 33.55 -5.80
CA LYS A 2 5.30 34.71 -6.11
C LYS A 2 4.73 35.26 -4.82
N ASP A 3 4.36 36.54 -4.84
CA ASP A 3 3.81 37.27 -3.71
C ASP A 3 2.26 37.26 -3.64
N TYR A 4 1.64 36.42 -4.47
CA TYR A 4 0.18 36.23 -4.52
C TYR A 4 -0.19 34.73 -4.51
N ASP A 5 -1.41 34.44 -4.10
CA ASP A 5 -1.99 33.09 -4.11
C ASP A 5 -2.21 32.61 -5.56
N ARG A 6 -1.95 31.33 -5.80
CA ARG A 6 -2.07 30.71 -7.12
C ARG A 6 -2.98 29.48 -7.02
N PRO A 7 -4.28 29.64 -7.31
CA PRO A 7 -5.21 28.53 -7.34
C PRO A 7 -4.98 27.62 -8.57
N PHE A 8 -5.33 26.35 -8.38
CA PHE A 8 -5.42 25.32 -9.41
C PHE A 8 -6.42 24.27 -8.98
N ARG A 9 -6.83 23.36 -9.87
CA ARG A 9 -7.77 22.29 -9.54
C ARG A 9 -7.11 20.93 -9.67
N VAL A 10 -7.55 20.02 -8.81
CA VAL A 10 -7.22 18.60 -8.87
C VAL A 10 -8.53 17.82 -8.88
N GLU A 11 -8.76 17.07 -9.94
CA GLU A 11 -9.99 16.30 -10.13
C GLU A 11 -9.69 14.81 -10.11
N ILE A 12 -10.63 13.99 -9.65
CA ILE A 12 -10.56 12.54 -9.80
C ILE A 12 -11.14 12.15 -11.16
N VAL A 13 -10.38 11.39 -11.95
CA VAL A 13 -10.81 10.85 -13.23
C VAL A 13 -11.60 9.55 -12.96
N ALA A 14 -12.91 9.65 -12.90
CA ALA A 14 -13.78 8.54 -12.49
C ALA A 14 -13.59 7.28 -13.34
N ASP A 15 -13.56 7.41 -14.67
CA ASP A 15 -13.42 6.28 -15.60
C ASP A 15 -12.09 5.51 -15.47
N SER A 16 -11.09 6.12 -14.83
CA SER A 16 -9.77 5.53 -14.61
C SER A 16 -9.49 5.21 -13.14
N THR A 17 -10.47 5.45 -12.26
CA THR A 17 -10.39 5.20 -10.82
C THR A 17 -11.11 3.91 -10.48
N THR A 18 -10.44 3.01 -9.74
CA THR A 18 -11.01 1.74 -9.27
C THR A 18 -11.37 1.76 -7.79
N ALA A 19 -10.92 2.78 -7.07
CA ALA A 19 -11.28 3.00 -5.67
C ALA A 19 -12.75 3.41 -5.54
N ILE A 20 -13.43 2.94 -4.49
CA ILE A 20 -14.85 3.19 -4.27
C ILE A 20 -15.00 4.48 -3.44
N PRO A 21 -15.68 5.51 -3.98
CA PRO A 21 -15.93 6.76 -3.25
C PRO A 21 -16.65 6.49 -1.93
N GLU A 22 -16.33 7.26 -0.91
CA GLU A 22 -16.87 7.23 0.46
C GLU A 22 -16.59 5.93 1.23
N GLU A 23 -16.34 4.81 0.55
CA GLU A 23 -15.95 3.54 1.20
C GLU A 23 -14.44 3.40 1.34
N GLU A 24 -13.66 3.78 0.31
CA GLU A 24 -12.22 3.58 0.26
C GLU A 24 -11.43 4.89 0.28
N TYR A 25 -12.07 6.00 -0.07
CA TYR A 25 -11.51 7.34 0.10
C TYR A 25 -12.59 8.35 0.42
N ALA A 26 -12.21 9.38 1.17
CA ALA A 26 -13.09 10.51 1.45
C ALA A 26 -13.02 11.54 0.32
N ASP A 27 -14.10 12.27 0.18
CA ASP A 27 -14.12 13.47 -0.64
C ASP A 27 -13.02 14.45 -0.21
N PHE A 28 -12.48 15.19 -1.16
CA PHE A 28 -11.50 16.23 -0.92
C PHE A 28 -11.83 17.47 -1.75
N SER A 29 -11.32 18.62 -1.33
CA SER A 29 -11.51 19.83 -2.10
C SER A 29 -10.75 19.76 -3.42
N GLU A 30 -11.44 19.89 -4.53
CA GLU A 30 -10.80 19.97 -5.84
C GLU A 30 -10.01 21.26 -6.03
N GLU A 31 -10.45 22.35 -5.38
CA GLU A 31 -9.73 23.61 -5.41
C GLU A 31 -8.55 23.61 -4.46
N GLN A 32 -7.38 23.83 -5.02
CA GLN A 32 -6.11 23.84 -4.32
C GLN A 32 -5.43 25.20 -4.53
N VAL A 33 -4.58 25.57 -3.59
CA VAL A 33 -3.88 26.88 -3.66
C VAL A 33 -2.43 26.73 -3.23
N ILE A 34 -1.51 27.24 -4.04
CA ILE A 34 -0.14 27.52 -3.58
C ILE A 34 -0.15 28.95 -3.06
N LYS A 35 0.05 29.11 -1.77
CA LYS A 35 -0.02 30.41 -1.09
C LYS A 35 1.09 31.35 -1.52
N ALA A 36 0.84 32.66 -1.37
CA ALA A 36 1.86 33.69 -1.54
C ALA A 36 3.09 33.36 -0.69
N GLY A 37 4.27 33.48 -1.28
CA GLY A 37 5.52 33.13 -0.62
C GLY A 37 5.89 31.66 -0.65
N GLU A 38 4.99 30.75 -1.08
CA GLU A 38 5.25 29.32 -1.16
C GLU A 38 5.58 28.89 -2.60
N ASN A 39 6.25 27.76 -2.75
CA ASN A 39 6.54 27.17 -4.06
C ASN A 39 5.86 25.82 -4.28
N HIS A 40 5.17 25.30 -3.28
CA HIS A 40 4.45 24.01 -3.31
C HIS A 40 3.25 24.04 -2.38
N THR A 41 2.37 23.07 -2.54
CA THR A 41 1.29 22.75 -1.61
C THR A 41 1.09 21.22 -1.58
N TYR A 42 0.33 20.76 -0.61
CA TYR A 42 0.01 19.34 -0.46
C TYR A 42 -1.46 19.11 -0.69
N VAL A 43 -1.77 18.17 -1.58
CA VAL A 43 -3.13 17.65 -1.73
C VAL A 43 -3.27 16.46 -0.79
N THR A 44 -4.17 16.55 0.18
CA THR A 44 -4.36 15.49 1.16
C THR A 44 -5.55 14.63 0.79
N LEU A 45 -5.33 13.35 0.54
CA LEU A 45 -6.35 12.35 0.34
C LEU A 45 -6.46 11.46 1.57
N LYS A 46 -7.66 11.34 2.15
CA LYS A 46 -7.93 10.40 3.22
C LYS A 46 -8.44 9.09 2.63
N VAL A 47 -7.74 8.00 2.90
CA VAL A 47 -8.12 6.66 2.46
C VAL A 47 -8.57 5.79 3.63
N PHE A 48 -9.49 4.87 3.37
CA PHE A 48 -10.05 3.96 4.36
C PHE A 48 -9.64 2.52 4.07
N LYS A 49 -9.57 1.72 5.12
CA LYS A 49 -9.32 0.29 5.01
C LYS A 49 -10.63 -0.45 4.80
N THR A 50 -10.70 -1.25 3.74
CA THR A 50 -11.83 -2.14 3.47
C THR A 50 -11.39 -3.59 3.37
N ALA A 51 -12.32 -4.51 3.44
CA ALA A 51 -12.04 -5.94 3.26
C ALA A 51 -11.49 -6.23 1.85
N ARG A 52 -11.96 -5.51 0.82
CA ARG A 52 -11.44 -5.62 -0.55
C ARG A 52 -9.96 -5.30 -0.62
N LEU A 53 -9.52 -4.24 0.03
CA LEU A 53 -8.12 -3.79 -0.01
C LEU A 53 -7.13 -4.72 0.70
N THR A 54 -7.60 -5.73 1.43
CA THR A 54 -6.73 -6.78 1.96
C THR A 54 -6.28 -7.78 0.90
N ARG A 55 -6.95 -7.81 -0.26
CA ARG A 55 -6.70 -8.75 -1.36
C ARG A 55 -6.46 -8.06 -2.70
N ASP A 56 -6.86 -6.81 -2.81
CA ASP A 56 -6.84 -6.04 -4.05
C ASP A 56 -6.20 -4.67 -3.85
N THR A 57 -5.78 -4.05 -4.95
CA THR A 57 -5.19 -2.71 -4.96
C THR A 57 -6.15 -1.74 -5.63
N ALA A 58 -6.48 -0.68 -4.93
CA ALA A 58 -7.25 0.41 -5.50
C ALA A 58 -6.31 1.40 -6.21
N ARG A 59 -6.85 2.03 -7.25
CA ARG A 59 -6.22 3.11 -8.00
C ARG A 59 -7.14 4.31 -7.99
N ILE A 60 -6.56 5.48 -7.75
CA ILE A 60 -7.19 6.78 -8.01
C ILE A 60 -6.31 7.50 -9.02
N GLN A 61 -6.90 7.93 -10.11
CA GLN A 61 -6.23 8.80 -11.08
C GLN A 61 -6.67 10.25 -10.85
N PHE A 62 -5.71 11.10 -10.61
CA PHE A 62 -5.89 12.54 -10.51
C PHE A 62 -5.56 13.21 -11.83
N ARG A 63 -6.31 14.27 -12.14
CA ARG A 63 -6.01 15.23 -13.21
C ARG A 63 -5.81 16.60 -12.60
N ILE A 64 -4.71 17.26 -12.97
CA ILE A 64 -4.42 18.64 -12.60
C ILE A 64 -4.89 19.55 -13.72
N ASP A 65 -5.75 20.49 -13.37
CA ASP A 65 -6.06 21.65 -14.20
C ASP A 65 -5.23 22.83 -13.66
N PRO A 66 -4.26 23.31 -14.44
CA PRO A 66 -3.32 24.34 -13.98
C PRO A 66 -3.97 25.73 -13.82
N GLY A 67 -5.18 25.94 -14.33
CA GLY A 67 -5.85 27.23 -14.31
C GLY A 67 -5.06 28.30 -15.07
N GLU A 68 -5.17 29.54 -14.61
CA GLU A 68 -4.51 30.70 -15.25
C GLU A 68 -3.07 30.96 -14.79
N TYR A 69 -2.68 30.39 -13.63
CA TYR A 69 -1.39 30.69 -12.97
C TYR A 69 -0.28 29.73 -13.35
N PHE A 70 -0.60 28.60 -13.94
CA PHE A 70 0.36 27.54 -14.27
C PHE A 70 0.20 27.10 -15.73
N THR A 71 1.26 26.56 -16.25
CA THR A 71 1.24 25.92 -17.57
C THR A 71 1.82 24.51 -17.45
N LEU A 72 1.29 23.59 -18.24
CA LEU A 72 1.87 22.27 -18.44
C LEU A 72 2.60 22.29 -19.78
N PRO A 73 3.87 22.70 -19.81
CA PRO A 73 4.58 23.00 -21.07
C PRO A 73 4.88 21.76 -21.91
N PHE A 74 4.74 20.58 -21.30
CA PHE A 74 5.01 19.30 -21.97
C PHE A 74 3.69 18.53 -22.12
N SER A 75 3.39 18.10 -23.32
CA SER A 75 2.24 17.23 -23.60
C SER A 75 2.49 15.78 -23.17
N GLU A 76 3.76 15.40 -23.02
CA GLU A 76 4.20 14.07 -22.66
C GLU A 76 5.41 14.14 -21.72
N VAL A 77 5.42 13.29 -20.71
CA VAL A 77 6.58 13.10 -19.84
C VAL A 77 7.32 11.85 -20.29
N GLY A 78 8.51 12.01 -20.82
CA GLY A 78 9.42 10.89 -21.06
C GLY A 78 10.15 10.52 -19.77
N ASN A 79 9.99 9.30 -19.30
CA ASN A 79 10.89 8.76 -18.29
C ASN A 79 12.20 8.35 -18.94
N ILE A 80 13.30 8.95 -18.49
CA ILE A 80 14.63 8.45 -18.82
C ILE A 80 14.81 7.14 -18.03
N PRO A 81 14.94 5.98 -18.69
CA PRO A 81 15.18 4.74 -17.98
C PRO A 81 16.48 4.86 -17.17
N GLY A 82 16.50 4.43 -15.94
CA GLY A 82 17.71 4.42 -15.11
C GLY A 82 18.84 3.52 -15.64
N ARG A 83 18.56 2.76 -16.69
CA ARG A 83 19.52 2.02 -17.52
C ARG A 83 19.20 2.21 -18.98
N TRP A 84 20.18 2.62 -19.74
CA TRP A 84 20.16 2.47 -21.19
C TRP A 84 20.18 0.98 -21.51
N ASN A 85 19.22 0.51 -22.32
CA ASN A 85 19.40 -0.80 -22.95
C ASN A 85 20.48 -0.61 -24.06
N ASP A 86 21.15 -1.69 -24.42
CA ASP A 86 22.23 -1.67 -25.41
C ASP A 86 21.80 -1.16 -26.80
N THR A 87 20.51 -1.06 -27.04
CA THR A 87 19.93 -0.57 -28.31
C THR A 87 19.65 0.92 -28.34
N LYS A 88 19.75 1.63 -27.22
CA LYS A 88 19.61 3.11 -27.11
C LYS A 88 18.35 3.72 -27.77
N THR A 89 17.34 2.92 -28.05
CA THR A 89 16.24 3.32 -28.94
C THR A 89 14.87 3.34 -28.30
N GLN A 90 14.74 3.00 -27.01
CA GLN A 90 13.43 3.06 -26.35
C GLN A 90 13.49 4.00 -25.16
N PHE A 91 13.01 5.21 -25.38
CA PHE A 91 12.44 5.99 -24.29
C PHE A 91 11.11 5.32 -23.91
N ALA A 92 10.94 4.96 -22.66
CA ALA A 92 9.62 4.61 -22.17
C ALA A 92 8.76 5.88 -22.31
N THR A 93 7.99 5.94 -23.36
CA THR A 93 7.00 6.99 -23.55
C THR A 93 5.94 6.80 -22.51
N SER A 94 5.74 7.71 -21.75
CA SER A 94 4.80 8.81 -21.79
C SER A 94 3.80 8.68 -20.68
N GLY A 95 3.72 9.63 -19.86
CA GLY A 95 2.54 9.96 -19.08
C GLY A 95 2.06 11.34 -19.53
N ASN A 96 0.77 11.56 -19.52
CA ASN A 96 0.25 12.92 -19.56
C ASN A 96 0.66 13.60 -18.24
N PRO A 97 1.43 14.72 -18.27
CA PRO A 97 1.90 15.38 -17.05
C PRO A 97 0.76 15.92 -16.17
N ALA A 98 -0.43 16.07 -16.74
CA ALA A 98 -1.63 16.44 -15.99
C ALA A 98 -2.23 15.28 -15.19
N LEU A 99 -1.83 14.02 -15.46
CA LEU A 99 -2.39 12.83 -14.81
C LEU A 99 -1.40 12.25 -13.81
N HIS A 100 -1.92 11.85 -12.65
CA HIS A 100 -1.16 11.17 -11.62
C HIS A 100 -1.95 10.02 -11.02
N ASP A 101 -1.34 8.83 -10.99
CA ASP A 101 -1.95 7.63 -10.41
C ASP A 101 -1.46 7.42 -8.99
N VAL A 102 -2.40 7.23 -8.07
CA VAL A 102 -2.13 6.80 -6.71
C VAL A 102 -2.69 5.39 -6.51
N PHE A 103 -1.84 4.47 -6.11
CA PHE A 103 -2.21 3.09 -5.79
C PHE A 103 -2.13 2.88 -4.30
N PHE A 104 -3.16 2.23 -3.73
CA PHE A 104 -3.16 1.89 -2.32
C PHE A 104 -3.87 0.57 -2.05
N ASN A 105 -3.39 -0.16 -1.05
CA ASN A 105 -3.96 -1.39 -0.57
C ASN A 105 -3.64 -1.62 0.91
N ASN A 106 -4.24 -2.63 1.49
CA ASN A 106 -3.93 -3.11 2.83
C ASN A 106 -3.45 -4.58 2.80
N ILE A 107 -2.87 -5.02 1.69
CA ILE A 107 -2.31 -6.36 1.53
C ILE A 107 -1.12 -6.52 2.47
N LEU A 108 -1.16 -7.54 3.29
CA LEU A 108 -0.06 -7.86 4.17
C LEU A 108 1.13 -8.38 3.37
N GLN A 109 2.19 -7.60 3.35
CA GLN A 109 3.45 -8.00 2.72
C GLN A 109 4.16 -9.03 3.60
N ARG A 110 4.86 -9.96 2.94
CA ARG A 110 5.69 -10.95 3.62
C ARG A 110 6.84 -10.24 4.34
N PRO A 111 7.01 -10.42 5.68
CA PRO A 111 8.19 -9.92 6.39
C PRO A 111 9.48 -10.49 5.80
N ALA A 112 10.55 -9.70 5.78
CA ALA A 112 11.82 -10.08 5.17
C ALA A 112 12.34 -11.44 5.67
N GLY A 113 12.22 -11.69 6.96
CA GLY A 113 12.66 -12.95 7.58
C GLY A 113 11.85 -14.19 7.21
N TRP A 114 10.68 -14.06 6.62
CA TRP A 114 9.86 -15.23 6.25
C TRP A 114 10.40 -15.98 5.02
N GLY A 115 11.28 -15.35 4.25
CA GLY A 115 11.88 -15.96 3.06
C GLY A 115 13.15 -16.76 3.32
N ALA A 116 13.81 -16.50 4.44
CA ALA A 116 15.10 -17.09 4.79
C ALA A 116 14.93 -18.00 6.02
N ASN A 117 14.62 -19.22 5.86
CA ASN A 117 14.63 -20.32 6.84
C ASN A 117 14.14 -20.07 8.30
N GLU A 118 14.17 -18.82 8.78
CA GLU A 118 13.92 -18.51 10.19
C GLU A 118 12.43 -18.51 10.54
N TYR A 119 11.57 -17.83 9.78
CA TYR A 119 10.13 -17.87 10.05
C TYR A 119 9.46 -19.11 9.47
N SER A 120 9.97 -19.63 8.35
CA SER A 120 9.43 -20.84 7.75
C SER A 120 9.58 -22.06 8.66
N SER A 121 10.62 -22.11 9.49
CA SER A 121 10.80 -23.17 10.48
C SER A 121 9.77 -23.12 11.62
N TYR A 122 9.28 -21.92 11.97
CA TYR A 122 8.26 -21.73 13.02
C TYR A 122 6.84 -21.81 12.47
N PHE A 123 6.57 -21.24 11.30
CA PHE A 123 5.23 -20.98 10.81
C PHE A 123 4.93 -21.58 9.42
N GLY A 124 5.91 -22.25 8.79
CA GLY A 124 5.78 -22.81 7.46
C GLY A 124 5.68 -21.73 6.37
N THR A 125 5.09 -22.08 5.23
CA THR A 125 4.93 -21.18 4.09
C THR A 125 4.11 -19.93 4.47
N PHE A 126 4.54 -18.77 3.97
CA PHE A 126 3.83 -17.51 4.18
C PHE A 126 2.46 -17.52 3.50
N SER A 127 1.46 -17.02 4.21
CA SER A 127 0.24 -16.48 3.62
C SER A 127 -0.21 -15.23 4.39
N PRO A 128 -0.85 -14.25 3.73
CA PRO A 128 -1.39 -13.07 4.41
C PRO A 128 -2.34 -13.41 5.54
N ASP A 129 -3.25 -14.38 5.33
CA ASP A 129 -4.23 -14.81 6.33
C ASP A 129 -3.55 -15.42 7.56
N LYS A 130 -2.53 -16.27 7.36
CA LYS A 130 -1.72 -16.82 8.45
C LYS A 130 -1.00 -15.72 9.23
N TYR A 131 -0.45 -14.75 8.53
CA TYR A 131 0.26 -13.63 9.15
C TYR A 131 -0.69 -12.76 9.97
N GLN A 132 -1.87 -12.43 9.41
CA GLN A 132 -2.91 -11.73 10.14
C GLN A 132 -3.34 -12.50 11.39
N TYR A 133 -3.62 -13.79 11.25
CA TYR A 133 -3.98 -14.66 12.37
C TYR A 133 -2.91 -14.63 13.50
N LEU A 134 -1.63 -14.73 13.15
CA LEU A 134 -0.55 -14.66 14.14
C LEU A 134 -0.51 -13.32 14.87
N MET A 135 -0.74 -12.21 14.18
CA MET A 135 -0.84 -10.89 14.80
C MET A 135 -2.04 -10.80 15.74
N ASP A 136 -3.20 -11.30 15.31
CA ASP A 136 -4.44 -11.22 16.08
C ASP A 136 -4.36 -12.02 17.40
N VAL A 137 -3.85 -13.26 17.35
CA VAL A 137 -3.78 -14.11 18.55
C VAL A 137 -2.67 -13.75 19.52
N THR A 138 -1.64 -13.04 19.04
CA THR A 138 -0.47 -12.70 19.86
C THR A 138 -0.43 -11.25 20.29
N GLY A 139 -1.19 -10.36 19.62
CA GLY A 139 -1.11 -8.91 19.79
C GLY A 139 0.19 -8.28 19.25
N TYR A 140 1.03 -9.05 18.53
CA TYR A 140 2.23 -8.52 17.92
C TYR A 140 1.92 -7.76 16.64
N THR A 141 2.65 -6.67 16.41
CA THR A 141 2.51 -5.81 15.23
C THR A 141 3.50 -6.21 14.13
N LYS A 142 3.33 -5.67 12.92
CA LYS A 142 4.30 -5.82 11.81
C LYS A 142 5.73 -5.54 12.25
N ALA A 143 5.96 -4.46 13.02
CA ALA A 143 7.28 -4.10 13.51
C ALA A 143 7.93 -5.18 14.38
N HIS A 144 7.15 -5.94 15.13
CA HIS A 144 7.67 -7.06 15.91
C HIS A 144 8.14 -8.22 15.02
N PHE A 145 7.47 -8.45 13.89
CA PHE A 145 7.86 -9.49 12.92
C PHE A 145 9.06 -9.08 12.06
N GLU A 146 9.33 -7.80 11.89
CA GLU A 146 10.50 -7.32 11.16
C GLU A 146 11.82 -7.42 12.00
N GLN A 147 11.71 -7.63 13.30
CA GLN A 147 12.87 -7.78 14.20
C GLN A 147 13.40 -9.22 14.20
N LEU A 148 14.18 -9.57 13.18
CA LEU A 148 14.74 -10.91 12.96
C LEU A 148 15.49 -11.47 14.18
N SER A 149 16.40 -10.70 14.77
CA SER A 149 17.19 -11.14 15.92
C SER A 149 16.33 -11.50 17.13
N ALA A 150 15.27 -10.74 17.38
CA ALA A 150 14.35 -11.05 18.47
C ALA A 150 13.49 -12.30 18.18
N MET A 151 13.22 -12.57 16.89
CA MET A 151 12.45 -13.72 16.46
C MET A 151 13.23 -15.02 16.66
N THR A 152 14.52 -15.04 16.30
CA THR A 152 15.38 -16.23 16.33
C THR A 152 16.11 -16.39 17.67
N GLN A 153 16.87 -15.38 18.10
CA GLN A 153 17.69 -15.44 19.29
C GLN A 153 16.92 -15.13 20.57
N GLY A 154 15.92 -14.23 20.47
CA GLY A 154 15.08 -13.84 21.61
C GLY A 154 13.93 -14.80 21.94
N GLY A 155 13.79 -15.93 21.25
CA GLY A 155 12.75 -16.92 21.48
C GLY A 155 11.33 -16.44 21.12
N ARG A 156 11.17 -15.28 20.47
CA ARG A 156 9.87 -14.72 20.10
C ARG A 156 9.12 -15.65 19.14
N GLY A 157 9.79 -16.25 18.16
CA GLY A 157 9.20 -17.20 17.22
C GLY A 157 8.58 -18.39 17.92
N THR A 158 9.30 -18.99 18.88
CA THR A 158 8.79 -20.08 19.70
C THR A 158 7.58 -19.66 20.54
N LYS A 159 7.63 -18.46 21.13
CA LYS A 159 6.51 -17.92 21.91
C LYS A 159 5.26 -17.71 21.05
N ILE A 160 5.39 -17.09 19.89
CA ILE A 160 4.30 -16.88 18.93
C ILE A 160 3.69 -18.23 18.53
N ARG A 161 4.54 -19.20 18.14
CA ARG A 161 4.11 -20.55 17.78
C ARG A 161 3.33 -21.21 18.93
N SER A 162 3.83 -21.12 20.15
CA SER A 162 3.16 -21.70 21.33
C SER A 162 1.77 -21.10 21.56
N ILE A 163 1.62 -19.79 21.44
CA ILE A 163 0.34 -19.09 21.58
C ILE A 163 -0.63 -19.53 20.46
N ALA A 164 -0.18 -19.52 19.22
CA ALA A 164 -0.98 -19.92 18.08
C ALA A 164 -1.45 -21.37 18.17
N MET A 165 -0.58 -22.29 18.55
CA MET A 165 -0.94 -23.69 18.73
C MET A 165 -1.97 -23.90 19.84
N LYS A 166 -1.87 -23.19 20.95
CA LYS A 166 -2.87 -23.25 22.03
C LYS A 166 -4.24 -22.71 21.56
N ASP A 167 -4.26 -21.61 20.81
CA ASP A 167 -5.51 -21.06 20.27
C ASP A 167 -6.15 -22.03 19.27
N LEU A 168 -5.37 -22.54 18.31
CA LEU A 168 -5.84 -23.53 17.33
C LEU A 168 -6.39 -24.79 17.99
N GLN A 169 -5.70 -25.32 19.01
CA GLN A 169 -6.17 -26.47 19.77
C GLN A 169 -7.49 -26.18 20.50
N ALA A 170 -7.61 -24.99 21.11
CA ALA A 170 -8.83 -24.57 21.76
C ALA A 170 -10.01 -24.45 20.78
N ARG A 171 -9.77 -23.92 19.57
CA ARG A 171 -10.79 -23.83 18.51
C ARG A 171 -11.17 -25.21 17.98
N PHE A 172 -10.20 -26.10 17.79
CA PHE A 172 -10.45 -27.48 17.38
C PHE A 172 -11.33 -28.20 18.41
N ASN A 173 -10.99 -28.10 19.68
CA ASN A 173 -11.76 -28.72 20.76
C ASN A 173 -13.20 -28.18 20.87
N LYS A 174 -13.43 -26.93 20.43
CA LYS A 174 -14.77 -26.32 20.34
C LYS A 174 -15.52 -26.67 19.05
N GLY A 175 -14.94 -27.49 18.15
CA GLY A 175 -15.55 -27.90 16.89
C GLY A 175 -15.57 -26.85 15.79
N TYR A 176 -14.76 -25.79 15.91
CA TYR A 176 -14.63 -24.77 14.85
C TYR A 176 -13.91 -25.30 13.60
N TYR A 177 -13.11 -26.36 13.74
CA TYR A 177 -12.43 -27.01 12.63
C TYR A 177 -12.84 -28.48 12.56
N ARG A 178 -13.31 -28.89 11.40
CA ARG A 178 -13.46 -30.32 11.09
C ARG A 178 -12.29 -30.71 10.20
N LEU A 179 -11.46 -31.63 10.62
CA LEU A 179 -10.50 -32.29 9.74
C LEU A 179 -11.29 -33.04 8.67
N GLN A 180 -11.12 -32.67 7.40
CA GLN A 180 -11.59 -33.53 6.32
C GLN A 180 -10.58 -34.66 6.18
N ALA A 181 -11.10 -35.89 6.15
CA ALA A 181 -10.26 -37.07 5.92
C ALA A 181 -9.70 -36.99 4.50
N GLY A 182 -8.38 -36.72 4.37
CA GLY A 182 -7.71 -36.68 3.08
C GLY A 182 -6.86 -35.42 2.79
N ASP A 183 -6.75 -34.48 3.74
CA ASP A 183 -5.84 -33.31 3.60
C ASP A 183 -4.51 -33.54 4.35
#